data_d74578fbc2dd9cd35834feef28fb0de2
#
_entry.id   d74578fbc2dd9cd35834feef28fb0de2
#
_cell.length_a   1.000
_cell.length_b   1.000
_cell.length_c   1.000
_cell.angle_alpha   90.00
_cell.angle_beta   90.00
_cell.angle_gamma   90.00
#
_symmetry.space_group_name_H-M   'P 1'
#
loop_
_entity.id
_entity.type
_entity.pdbx_description
1 polymer ?
#
loop_
_entity_poly.entity_id
_entity_poly.type
_entity_poly.pdbx_seq_one_letter_code
_entity_poly.pdbx_strand_id
1 'polypeptide(L)'
;MKYRTFGRTNWKVSEIGYGMWGMAEWSGSDDDESLQSLQLSVDLGCTFFDTAWGYGAGKSEGLLGQIIRANPGKKLYTATKMPPKNFKWPARREYTLDDCFPPDHIEEYVNRSLKNAGLDSFDLMQFHTWEDKWLEDDRGIRKMIELKEQGLFHAIGISLNRWEPWNGIKAVKSGLIDSVQVIYNIFDQNPKDELFPACREMNVAVIARVPFDEGTLTG
;
A
#
# COMPACT_ATOMS: atom_id res chain seq x y z
N MET A 1 19.17 -10.71 -4.11
CA MET A 1 17.81 -10.49 -3.55
C MET A 1 17.15 -11.83 -3.28
N LYS A 2 16.43 -11.99 -2.16
CA LYS A 2 15.57 -13.15 -1.91
C LYS A 2 14.14 -12.80 -2.26
N TYR A 3 13.33 -13.81 -2.58
CA TYR A 3 11.93 -13.62 -3.00
C TYR A 3 10.99 -14.43 -2.13
N ARG A 4 9.78 -13.90 -1.89
CA ARG A 4 8.72 -14.52 -1.10
C ARG A 4 7.40 -14.53 -1.86
N THR A 5 6.53 -15.44 -1.49
CA THR A 5 5.15 -15.45 -2.00
C THR A 5 4.34 -14.39 -1.24
N PHE A 6 3.65 -13.53 -1.97
CA PHE A 6 2.84 -12.44 -1.41
C PHE A 6 1.43 -12.95 -1.10
N GLY A 7 1.31 -13.65 0.03
CA GLY A 7 0.05 -14.22 0.48
C GLY A 7 -0.68 -15.04 -0.59
N ARG A 8 -2.00 -14.95 -0.58
CA ARG A 8 -2.89 -15.69 -1.51
C ARG A 8 -2.83 -15.23 -2.97
N THR A 9 -2.17 -14.09 -3.26
CA THR A 9 -1.98 -13.64 -4.64
C THR A 9 -1.02 -14.52 -5.43
N ASN A 10 -0.19 -15.31 -4.74
CA ASN A 10 0.88 -16.13 -5.29
C ASN A 10 1.96 -15.37 -6.06
N TRP A 11 2.02 -14.03 -5.94
CA TRP A 11 3.09 -13.26 -6.56
C TRP A 11 4.43 -13.55 -5.91
N LYS A 12 5.46 -13.63 -6.74
CA LYS A 12 6.86 -13.77 -6.29
C LYS A 12 7.48 -12.38 -6.20
N VAL A 13 7.43 -11.78 -5.02
CA VAL A 13 7.98 -10.45 -4.76
C VAL A 13 9.33 -10.54 -4.05
N SER A 14 10.18 -9.53 -4.25
CA SER A 14 11.40 -9.37 -3.44
C SER A 14 11.02 -9.20 -1.97
N GLU A 15 11.77 -9.80 -1.05
CA GLU A 15 11.51 -9.67 0.39
C GLU A 15 11.78 -8.26 0.93
N ILE A 16 12.56 -7.45 0.19
CA ILE A 16 12.74 -6.03 0.40
C ILE A 16 11.95 -5.31 -0.70
N GLY A 17 10.97 -4.51 -0.31
CA GLY A 17 10.23 -3.61 -1.19
C GLY A 17 10.80 -2.19 -1.12
N TYR A 18 10.59 -1.41 -2.15
CA TYR A 18 10.99 -0.01 -2.21
C TYR A 18 9.82 0.90 -1.81
N GLY A 19 9.93 1.60 -0.66
CA GLY A 19 8.97 2.60 -0.22
C GLY A 19 9.29 3.98 -0.81
N MET A 20 8.31 4.59 -1.45
CA MET A 20 8.52 5.81 -2.24
C MET A 20 8.03 7.09 -1.52
N TRP A 21 7.88 7.05 -0.20
CA TRP A 21 7.41 8.19 0.59
C TRP A 21 8.36 9.42 0.50
N GLY A 22 9.66 9.19 0.51
CA GLY A 22 10.67 10.25 0.43
C GLY A 22 10.74 10.99 -0.92
N MET A 23 10.01 10.53 -1.95
CA MET A 23 10.04 11.10 -3.30
C MET A 23 8.96 12.16 -3.55
N ALA A 24 8.49 12.85 -2.51
CA ALA A 24 7.30 13.70 -2.54
C ALA A 24 7.56 15.15 -2.12
N GLU A 25 8.69 15.71 -2.47
CA GLU A 25 9.08 17.12 -2.30
C GLU A 25 9.32 17.61 -0.86
N TRP A 26 8.66 17.04 0.14
CA TRP A 26 8.82 17.47 1.54
C TRP A 26 10.18 17.16 2.17
N SER A 27 10.99 16.34 1.53
CA SER A 27 12.34 15.98 1.97
C SER A 27 13.44 16.65 1.12
N GLY A 28 13.07 17.58 0.20
CA GLY A 28 14.01 18.15 -0.75
C GLY A 28 14.48 17.13 -1.80
N SER A 29 13.65 16.11 -2.10
CA SER A 29 13.99 15.08 -3.08
C SER A 29 14.14 15.66 -4.49
N ASP A 30 15.17 15.23 -5.20
CA ASP A 30 15.38 15.47 -6.61
C ASP A 30 14.82 14.28 -7.43
N ASP A 31 14.15 14.59 -8.56
CA ASP A 31 13.49 13.57 -9.36
C ASP A 31 14.48 12.69 -10.12
N ASP A 32 15.60 13.25 -10.58
CA ASP A 32 16.64 12.50 -11.29
C ASP A 32 17.37 11.55 -10.33
N GLU A 33 17.70 12.01 -9.13
CA GLU A 33 18.26 11.15 -8.08
C GLU A 33 17.26 10.05 -7.66
N SER A 34 16.00 10.40 -7.55
CA SER A 34 14.91 9.45 -7.24
C SER A 34 14.80 8.36 -8.29
N LEU A 35 14.81 8.71 -9.58
CA LEU A 35 14.75 7.75 -10.67
C LEU A 35 16.02 6.89 -10.77
N GLN A 36 17.19 7.45 -10.51
CA GLN A 36 18.45 6.69 -10.44
C GLN A 36 18.40 5.66 -9.29
N SER A 37 17.92 6.07 -8.11
CA SER A 37 17.75 5.18 -6.95
C SER A 37 16.75 4.05 -7.22
N LEU A 38 15.62 4.37 -7.85
CA LEU A 38 14.63 3.38 -8.28
C LEU A 38 15.22 2.39 -9.29
N GLN A 39 15.95 2.88 -10.31
CA GLN A 39 16.59 2.02 -11.30
C GLN A 39 17.64 1.12 -10.66
N LEU A 40 18.48 1.66 -9.79
CA LEU A 40 19.45 0.86 -9.05
C LEU A 40 18.76 -0.25 -8.22
N SER A 41 17.63 0.05 -7.58
CA SER A 41 16.89 -0.95 -6.83
C SER A 41 16.35 -2.09 -7.71
N VAL A 42 15.85 -1.75 -8.92
CA VAL A 42 15.44 -2.73 -9.94
C VAL A 42 16.62 -3.61 -10.36
N ASP A 43 17.79 -3.02 -10.60
CA ASP A 43 18.98 -3.75 -11.03
C ASP A 43 19.56 -4.66 -9.93
N LEU A 44 19.35 -4.29 -8.67
CA LEU A 44 19.64 -5.13 -7.50
C LEU A 44 18.59 -6.22 -7.23
N GLY A 45 17.53 -6.28 -8.04
CA GLY A 45 16.49 -7.30 -8.00
C GLY A 45 15.29 -6.96 -7.12
N CYS A 46 15.07 -5.69 -6.75
CA CYS A 46 13.81 -5.27 -6.14
C CYS A 46 12.68 -5.37 -7.16
N THR A 47 11.57 -6.00 -6.77
CA THR A 47 10.41 -6.19 -7.64
C THR A 47 9.11 -5.64 -7.06
N PHE A 48 9.10 -5.09 -5.86
CA PHE A 48 7.91 -4.56 -5.21
C PHE A 48 8.11 -3.09 -4.85
N PHE A 49 7.25 -2.22 -5.40
CA PHE A 49 7.32 -0.76 -5.24
C PHE A 49 6.03 -0.24 -4.63
N ASP A 50 6.15 0.41 -3.46
CA ASP A 50 5.02 0.92 -2.68
C ASP A 50 5.03 2.44 -2.64
N THR A 51 3.98 3.04 -3.22
CA THR A 51 3.74 4.48 -3.23
C THR A 51 2.38 4.81 -2.59
N ALA A 52 1.92 6.04 -2.73
CA ALA A 52 0.57 6.50 -2.39
C ALA A 52 0.24 7.77 -3.17
N TRP A 53 -1.06 7.98 -3.45
CA TRP A 53 -1.53 9.26 -3.99
C TRP A 53 -1.11 10.44 -3.10
N GLY A 54 -1.18 10.27 -1.77
CA GLY A 54 -0.80 11.29 -0.79
C GLY A 54 0.67 11.72 -0.85
N TYR A 55 1.53 10.99 -1.55
CA TYR A 55 2.94 11.33 -1.66
C TYR A 55 3.16 12.35 -2.80
N GLY A 56 3.08 13.64 -2.44
CA GLY A 56 3.16 14.75 -3.39
C GLY A 56 1.96 14.84 -4.35
N ALA A 57 0.73 14.51 -3.86
CA ALA A 57 -0.50 14.56 -4.65
C ALA A 57 -0.40 13.80 -5.99
N GLY A 58 0.23 12.62 -5.95
CA GLY A 58 0.43 11.76 -7.12
C GLY A 58 1.81 11.88 -7.78
N LYS A 59 2.69 12.78 -7.34
CA LYS A 59 4.06 12.91 -7.89
C LYS A 59 4.81 11.59 -7.81
N SER A 60 4.81 10.95 -6.64
CA SER A 60 5.48 9.66 -6.43
C SER A 60 4.90 8.55 -7.32
N GLU A 61 3.59 8.57 -7.59
CA GLU A 61 2.96 7.65 -8.56
C GLU A 61 3.48 7.89 -9.99
N GLY A 62 3.70 9.15 -10.36
CA GLY A 62 4.31 9.52 -11.64
C GLY A 62 5.72 8.96 -11.81
N LEU A 63 6.55 9.03 -10.78
CA LEU A 63 7.89 8.43 -10.78
C LEU A 63 7.83 6.89 -10.87
N LEU A 64 6.88 6.27 -10.15
CA LEU A 64 6.62 4.83 -10.28
C LEU A 64 6.29 4.45 -11.73
N GLY A 65 5.40 5.17 -12.37
CA GLY A 65 5.04 4.92 -13.77
C GLY A 65 6.23 5.05 -14.72
N GLN A 66 7.14 6.01 -14.48
CA GLN A 66 8.34 6.17 -15.26
C GLN A 66 9.27 4.95 -15.14
N ILE A 67 9.52 4.46 -13.91
CA ILE A 67 10.42 3.31 -13.73
C ILE A 67 9.81 2.02 -14.29
N ILE A 68 8.48 1.84 -14.24
CA ILE A 68 7.80 0.70 -14.85
C ILE A 68 8.01 0.73 -16.38
N ARG A 69 7.78 1.88 -17.04
CA ARG A 69 7.98 2.04 -18.49
C ARG A 69 9.43 1.89 -18.92
N ALA A 70 10.39 2.28 -18.08
CA ALA A 70 11.82 2.14 -18.35
C ALA A 70 12.32 0.69 -18.27
N ASN A 71 11.53 -0.23 -17.68
CA ASN A 71 11.92 -1.63 -17.49
C ASN A 71 10.93 -2.61 -18.15
N PRO A 72 10.65 -2.50 -19.46
CA PRO A 72 9.75 -3.40 -20.15
C PRO A 72 10.31 -4.83 -20.09
N GLY A 73 9.45 -5.79 -19.77
CA GLY A 73 9.85 -7.20 -19.66
C GLY A 73 10.36 -7.63 -18.27
N LYS A 74 10.61 -6.71 -17.33
CA LYS A 74 10.78 -7.07 -15.92
C LYS A 74 9.43 -7.10 -15.23
N LYS A 75 9.11 -8.16 -14.50
CA LYS A 75 7.90 -8.18 -13.65
C LYS A 75 8.18 -7.36 -12.38
N LEU A 76 7.66 -6.14 -12.37
CA LEU A 76 7.67 -5.24 -11.22
C LEU A 76 6.25 -5.13 -10.69
N TYR A 77 6.06 -5.31 -9.39
CA TYR A 77 4.76 -5.21 -8.73
C TYR A 77 4.57 -3.80 -8.17
N THR A 78 3.43 -3.22 -8.48
CA THR A 78 3.07 -1.84 -8.15
C THR A 78 2.02 -1.80 -7.07
N ALA A 79 2.28 -1.05 -6.00
CA ALA A 79 1.33 -0.81 -4.93
C ALA A 79 1.13 0.70 -4.73
N THR A 80 -0.13 1.12 -4.61
CA THR A 80 -0.47 2.49 -4.23
C THR A 80 -1.59 2.52 -3.19
N LYS A 81 -1.89 3.72 -2.68
CA LYS A 81 -2.87 3.92 -1.61
C LYS A 81 -3.74 5.13 -1.92
N MET A 82 -5.06 4.96 -1.86
CA MET A 82 -5.98 6.08 -1.93
C MET A 82 -6.03 6.82 -0.58
N PRO A 83 -6.05 8.16 -0.57
CA PRO A 83 -6.16 8.93 0.66
C PRO A 83 -7.58 8.85 1.23
N PRO A 84 -7.77 9.01 2.55
CA PRO A 84 -9.11 9.24 3.09
C PRO A 84 -9.66 10.59 2.59
N LYS A 85 -10.96 10.69 2.36
CA LYS A 85 -11.66 11.89 1.86
C LYS A 85 -11.45 13.12 2.75
N ASN A 86 -11.36 12.91 4.05
CA ASN A 86 -11.11 13.99 5.00
C ASN A 86 -9.62 14.39 5.10
N PHE A 87 -8.72 13.72 4.39
CA PHE A 87 -7.25 13.93 4.42
C PHE A 87 -6.65 13.96 5.83
N LYS A 88 -7.17 13.12 6.74
CA LYS A 88 -6.67 13.02 8.12
C LYS A 88 -6.07 11.64 8.37
N TRP A 89 -4.86 11.64 8.89
CA TRP A 89 -4.14 10.45 9.34
C TRP A 89 -3.72 10.64 10.81
N PRO A 90 -3.75 9.60 11.62
CA PRO A 90 -4.34 8.26 11.39
C PRO A 90 -5.87 8.30 11.35
N ALA A 91 -6.50 7.17 10.97
CA ALA A 91 -7.93 6.98 11.17
C ALA A 91 -8.26 7.13 12.66
N ARG A 92 -9.47 7.58 12.95
CA ARG A 92 -10.00 7.65 14.31
C ARG A 92 -11.33 6.92 14.38
N ARG A 93 -11.62 6.35 15.54
CA ARG A 93 -12.85 5.56 15.78
C ARG A 93 -14.14 6.31 15.50
N GLU A 94 -14.16 7.62 15.64
CA GLU A 94 -15.34 8.45 15.33
C GLU A 94 -15.58 8.64 13.82
N TYR A 95 -14.59 8.45 12.95
CA TYR A 95 -14.77 8.65 11.50
C TYR A 95 -15.62 7.53 10.90
N THR A 96 -16.63 7.94 10.14
CA THR A 96 -17.50 7.04 9.37
C THR A 96 -16.85 6.65 8.05
N LEU A 97 -17.45 5.68 7.34
CA LEU A 97 -17.04 5.36 5.97
C LEU A 97 -17.20 6.59 5.05
N ASP A 98 -18.28 7.34 5.20
CA ASP A 98 -18.54 8.54 4.38
C ASP A 98 -17.54 9.69 4.61
N ASP A 99 -16.93 9.74 5.80
CA ASP A 99 -15.85 10.69 6.10
C ASP A 99 -14.54 10.32 5.42
N CYS A 100 -14.31 9.02 5.14
CA CYS A 100 -13.02 8.52 4.71
C CYS A 100 -13.04 7.88 3.32
N PHE A 101 -13.93 6.94 3.07
CA PHE A 101 -13.91 6.14 1.84
C PHE A 101 -15.30 5.86 1.26
N PRO A 102 -16.12 6.90 0.98
CA PRO A 102 -17.37 6.70 0.25
C PRO A 102 -17.07 6.19 -1.18
N PRO A 103 -18.00 5.46 -1.81
CA PRO A 103 -17.78 4.81 -3.10
C PRO A 103 -17.25 5.71 -4.22
N ASP A 104 -17.81 6.91 -4.34
CA ASP A 104 -17.42 7.89 -5.37
C ASP A 104 -15.98 8.39 -5.18
N HIS A 105 -15.55 8.58 -3.93
CA HIS A 105 -14.19 8.98 -3.61
C HIS A 105 -13.19 7.84 -3.93
N ILE A 106 -13.57 6.59 -3.62
CA ILE A 106 -12.76 5.43 -3.98
C ILE A 106 -12.53 5.38 -5.48
N GLU A 107 -13.61 5.42 -6.27
CA GLU A 107 -13.53 5.38 -7.73
C GLU A 107 -12.72 6.56 -8.30
N GLU A 108 -12.96 7.76 -7.80
CA GLU A 108 -12.20 8.95 -8.20
C GLU A 108 -10.70 8.77 -7.98
N TYR A 109 -10.28 8.32 -6.79
CA TYR A 109 -8.86 8.24 -6.45
C TYR A 109 -8.17 7.03 -7.06
N VAL A 110 -8.85 5.93 -7.32
CA VAL A 110 -8.31 4.83 -8.14
C VAL A 110 -8.00 5.34 -9.55
N ASN A 111 -8.93 6.05 -10.19
CA ASN A 111 -8.72 6.60 -11.54
C ASN A 111 -7.62 7.69 -11.56
N ARG A 112 -7.55 8.55 -10.54
CA ARG A 112 -6.47 9.55 -10.41
C ARG A 112 -5.11 8.88 -10.29
N SER A 113 -4.99 7.84 -9.47
CA SER A 113 -3.74 7.10 -9.29
C SER A 113 -3.27 6.44 -10.60
N LEU A 114 -4.17 5.80 -11.33
CA LEU A 114 -3.87 5.22 -12.64
C LEU A 114 -3.38 6.29 -13.62
N LYS A 115 -4.07 7.44 -13.67
CA LYS A 115 -3.68 8.58 -14.52
C LYS A 115 -2.32 9.13 -14.14
N ASN A 116 -2.02 9.32 -12.84
CA ASN A 116 -0.75 9.84 -12.37
C ASN A 116 0.42 8.93 -12.75
N ALA A 117 0.25 7.62 -12.56
CA ALA A 117 1.25 6.63 -12.92
C ALA A 117 1.33 6.38 -14.43
N GLY A 118 0.28 6.68 -15.19
CA GLY A 118 0.17 6.32 -16.61
C GLY A 118 0.18 4.80 -16.78
N LEU A 119 -0.57 4.10 -15.94
CA LEU A 119 -0.74 2.64 -15.95
C LEU A 119 -2.21 2.29 -16.21
N ASP A 120 -2.43 1.16 -16.87
CA ASP A 120 -3.78 0.61 -17.08
C ASP A 120 -4.31 -0.08 -15.81
N SER A 121 -3.41 -0.62 -14.98
CA SER A 121 -3.77 -1.26 -13.70
C SER A 121 -2.61 -1.18 -12.69
N PHE A 122 -2.95 -1.22 -11.39
CA PHE A 122 -1.99 -1.51 -10.32
C PHE A 122 -2.05 -2.98 -9.91
N ASP A 123 -0.94 -3.54 -9.41
CA ASP A 123 -1.01 -4.87 -8.78
C ASP A 123 -1.79 -4.78 -7.44
N LEU A 124 -1.51 -3.80 -6.59
CA LEU A 124 -2.14 -3.63 -5.28
C LEU A 124 -2.68 -2.21 -5.09
N MET A 125 -3.98 -2.10 -4.77
CA MET A 125 -4.62 -0.86 -4.33
C MET A 125 -4.98 -0.96 -2.84
N GLN A 126 -4.63 0.06 -2.04
CA GLN A 126 -4.79 0.02 -0.59
C GLN A 126 -5.61 1.20 -0.08
N PHE A 127 -6.39 0.98 0.96
CA PHE A 127 -6.88 2.05 1.82
C PHE A 127 -5.70 2.60 2.64
N HIS A 128 -5.41 3.90 2.55
CA HIS A 128 -4.24 4.51 3.21
C HIS A 128 -4.37 4.59 4.73
N THR A 129 -5.57 4.39 5.25
CA THR A 129 -5.89 4.23 6.67
C THR A 129 -7.09 3.31 6.82
N TRP A 130 -7.30 2.71 7.99
CA TRP A 130 -8.33 1.70 8.16
C TRP A 130 -8.94 1.70 9.55
N GLU A 131 -10.25 1.40 9.61
CA GLU A 131 -11.01 1.07 10.81
C GLU A 131 -11.88 -0.16 10.55
N ASP A 132 -11.74 -1.21 11.35
CA ASP A 132 -12.48 -2.47 11.17
C ASP A 132 -14.01 -2.29 11.24
N LYS A 133 -14.51 -1.24 11.90
CA LYS A 133 -15.93 -0.90 11.94
C LYS A 133 -16.51 -0.53 10.56
N TRP A 134 -15.68 -0.10 9.61
CA TRP A 134 -16.15 0.22 8.25
C TRP A 134 -16.60 -1.00 7.48
N LEU A 135 -16.30 -2.21 7.96
CA LEU A 135 -16.90 -3.44 7.41
C LEU A 135 -18.39 -3.59 7.73
N GLU A 136 -18.92 -2.86 8.72
CA GLU A 136 -20.35 -2.83 9.02
C GLU A 136 -21.13 -2.05 7.96
N ASP A 137 -20.47 -1.14 7.26
CA ASP A 137 -20.94 -0.46 6.05
C ASP A 137 -20.11 -0.93 4.86
N ASP A 138 -20.54 -1.98 4.20
CA ASP A 138 -19.77 -2.66 3.17
C ASP A 138 -19.66 -1.92 1.82
N ARG A 139 -20.27 -0.71 1.69
CA ARG A 139 -20.25 0.07 0.44
C ARG A 139 -18.82 0.32 -0.08
N GLY A 140 -17.90 0.66 0.82
CA GLY A 140 -16.50 0.91 0.44
C GLY A 140 -15.79 -0.32 -0.10
N ILE A 141 -15.88 -1.44 0.62
CA ILE A 141 -15.24 -2.68 0.19
C ILE A 141 -15.88 -3.26 -1.08
N ARG A 142 -17.21 -3.12 -1.24
CA ARG A 142 -17.91 -3.51 -2.47
C ARG A 142 -17.44 -2.70 -3.67
N LYS A 143 -17.26 -1.39 -3.52
CA LYS A 143 -16.70 -0.55 -4.60
C LYS A 143 -15.29 -0.99 -4.97
N MET A 144 -14.45 -1.35 -4.02
CA MET A 144 -13.13 -1.91 -4.31
C MET A 144 -13.21 -3.23 -5.09
N ILE A 145 -14.13 -4.11 -4.72
CA ILE A 145 -14.33 -5.38 -5.44
C ILE A 145 -14.79 -5.11 -6.88
N GLU A 146 -15.76 -4.22 -7.07
CA GLU A 146 -16.23 -3.80 -8.39
C GLU A 146 -15.09 -3.28 -9.29
N LEU A 147 -14.26 -2.37 -8.78
CA LEU A 147 -13.13 -1.80 -9.53
C LEU A 147 -12.03 -2.85 -9.80
N LYS A 148 -11.83 -3.78 -8.89
CA LYS A 148 -10.95 -4.94 -9.10
C LYS A 148 -11.48 -5.85 -10.22
N GLU A 149 -12.78 -6.12 -10.26
CA GLU A 149 -13.43 -6.90 -11.31
C GLU A 149 -13.35 -6.22 -12.69
N GLN A 150 -13.35 -4.87 -12.71
CA GLN A 150 -13.07 -4.07 -13.91
C GLN A 150 -11.60 -4.14 -14.36
N GLY A 151 -10.70 -4.74 -13.55
CA GLY A 151 -9.28 -4.89 -13.87
C GLY A 151 -8.42 -3.67 -13.58
N LEU A 152 -8.92 -2.67 -12.83
CA LEU A 152 -8.15 -1.46 -12.51
C LEU A 152 -7.02 -1.73 -11.50
N PHE A 153 -7.14 -2.80 -10.75
CA PHE A 153 -6.08 -3.38 -9.91
C PHE A 153 -6.35 -4.85 -9.63
N HIS A 154 -5.37 -5.57 -9.07
CA HIS A 154 -5.43 -7.03 -8.93
C HIS A 154 -5.61 -7.50 -7.48
N ALA A 155 -5.23 -6.72 -6.48
CA ALA A 155 -5.35 -7.06 -5.08
C ALA A 155 -5.81 -5.85 -4.24
N ILE A 156 -6.48 -6.13 -3.11
CA ILE A 156 -6.99 -5.13 -2.16
C ILE A 156 -6.15 -5.19 -0.88
N GLY A 157 -5.68 -4.02 -0.41
CA GLY A 157 -4.96 -3.92 0.85
C GLY A 157 -5.49 -2.84 1.78
N ILE A 158 -5.04 -2.90 3.03
CA ILE A 158 -5.29 -1.88 4.04
C ILE A 158 -3.98 -1.45 4.71
N SER A 159 -3.89 -0.17 5.10
CA SER A 159 -2.76 0.36 5.87
C SER A 159 -3.23 0.70 7.28
N LEU A 160 -2.54 0.14 8.28
CA LEU A 160 -2.96 0.18 9.69
C LEU A 160 -2.26 1.27 10.48
N ASN A 161 -2.90 1.74 11.54
CA ASN A 161 -2.33 2.67 12.49
C ASN A 161 -1.21 2.01 13.31
N ARG A 162 -0.18 2.78 13.68
CA ARG A 162 0.94 2.31 14.50
C ARG A 162 0.48 1.73 15.84
N TRP A 163 -0.44 2.43 16.50
CA TRP A 163 -0.84 2.13 17.89
C TRP A 163 -1.96 1.11 18.02
N GLU A 164 -2.60 0.72 16.91
CA GLU A 164 -3.74 -0.19 16.89
C GLU A 164 -3.60 -1.24 15.78
N PRO A 165 -2.53 -2.06 15.77
CA PRO A 165 -2.32 -3.05 14.71
C PRO A 165 -3.38 -4.16 14.69
N TRP A 166 -4.12 -4.37 15.79
CA TRP A 166 -5.28 -5.28 15.85
C TRP A 166 -6.51 -4.76 15.13
N ASN A 167 -6.53 -3.46 14.80
CA ASN A 167 -7.61 -2.83 14.04
C ASN A 167 -7.44 -3.10 12.53
N GLY A 168 -7.55 -4.31 12.15
CA GLY A 168 -7.39 -4.89 10.81
C GLY A 168 -7.67 -6.39 10.85
N ILE A 169 -7.83 -6.96 12.06
CA ILE A 169 -8.02 -8.41 12.22
C ILE A 169 -9.38 -8.84 11.66
N LYS A 170 -10.45 -8.06 11.82
CA LYS A 170 -11.75 -8.36 11.21
C LYS A 170 -11.63 -8.32 9.67
N ALA A 171 -10.94 -7.32 9.11
CA ALA A 171 -10.71 -7.23 7.68
C ALA A 171 -9.92 -8.45 7.16
N VAL A 172 -8.87 -8.86 7.85
CA VAL A 172 -8.10 -10.07 7.51
C VAL A 172 -9.01 -11.31 7.52
N LYS A 173 -9.79 -11.51 8.59
CA LYS A 173 -10.67 -12.67 8.76
C LYS A 173 -11.89 -12.67 7.84
N SER A 174 -12.28 -11.51 7.30
CA SER A 174 -13.38 -11.42 6.33
C SER A 174 -13.09 -12.13 5.01
N GLY A 175 -11.81 -12.32 4.67
CA GLY A 175 -11.41 -12.88 3.39
C GLY A 175 -11.44 -11.87 2.22
N LEU A 176 -11.79 -10.59 2.47
CA LEU A 176 -11.99 -9.58 1.43
C LEU A 176 -10.72 -8.81 1.05
N ILE A 177 -9.67 -8.89 1.88
CA ILE A 177 -8.39 -8.20 1.62
C ILE A 177 -7.26 -9.19 1.39
N ASP A 178 -6.28 -8.78 0.59
CA ASP A 178 -5.14 -9.59 0.16
C ASP A 178 -3.85 -9.22 0.89
N SER A 179 -3.78 -7.99 1.45
CA SER A 179 -2.61 -7.55 2.20
C SER A 179 -2.95 -6.56 3.32
N VAL A 180 -2.09 -6.54 4.34
CA VAL A 180 -2.03 -5.49 5.36
C VAL A 180 -0.67 -4.82 5.32
N GLN A 181 -0.64 -3.49 5.43
CA GLN A 181 0.58 -2.72 5.63
C GLN A 181 0.59 -2.18 7.06
N VAL A 182 1.64 -2.46 7.81
CA VAL A 182 1.72 -2.15 9.24
C VAL A 182 3.15 -1.78 9.63
N ILE A 183 3.31 -0.88 10.61
CA ILE A 183 4.61 -0.61 11.21
C ILE A 183 5.05 -1.85 11.99
N TYR A 184 6.25 -2.35 11.67
CA TYR A 184 6.88 -3.43 12.39
C TYR A 184 8.40 -3.29 12.33
N ASN A 185 9.01 -3.16 13.50
CA ASN A 185 10.46 -3.06 13.68
C ASN A 185 10.85 -3.57 15.08
N ILE A 186 12.09 -3.39 15.49
CA ILE A 186 12.56 -3.88 16.82
C ILE A 186 11.86 -3.22 18.01
N PHE A 187 11.26 -2.05 17.84
CA PHE A 187 10.55 -1.32 18.90
C PHE A 187 9.04 -1.59 18.83
N ASP A 188 8.46 -1.69 17.64
CA ASP A 188 7.03 -1.89 17.39
C ASP A 188 6.75 -3.34 17.03
N GLN A 189 6.59 -4.20 18.02
CA GLN A 189 6.42 -5.65 17.82
C GLN A 189 4.99 -6.16 18.03
N ASN A 190 4.05 -5.32 18.47
CA ASN A 190 2.67 -5.70 18.75
C ASN A 190 1.97 -6.46 17.60
N PRO A 191 2.24 -6.19 16.30
CA PRO A 191 1.59 -6.94 15.21
C PRO A 191 1.81 -8.46 15.28
N LYS A 192 2.90 -8.93 15.90
CA LYS A 192 3.20 -10.36 16.01
C LYS A 192 2.26 -11.13 16.93
N ASP A 193 1.60 -10.43 17.86
CA ASP A 193 0.80 -11.08 18.90
C ASP A 193 -0.51 -11.65 18.33
N GLU A 194 -1.25 -10.88 17.54
CA GLU A 194 -2.54 -11.29 16.99
C GLU A 194 -2.65 -11.11 15.46
N LEU A 195 -2.14 -9.98 14.92
CA LEU A 195 -2.31 -9.66 13.49
C LEU A 195 -1.57 -10.66 12.60
N PHE A 196 -0.29 -10.93 12.88
CA PHE A 196 0.50 -11.87 12.05
C PHE A 196 -0.03 -13.30 12.10
N PRO A 197 -0.46 -13.85 13.25
CA PRO A 197 -1.18 -15.11 13.30
C PRO A 197 -2.42 -15.14 12.39
N ALA A 198 -3.29 -14.11 12.48
CA ALA A 198 -4.47 -14.00 11.63
C ALA A 198 -4.11 -13.90 10.13
N CYS A 199 -3.11 -13.10 9.77
CA CYS A 199 -2.64 -13.01 8.40
C CYS A 199 -2.11 -14.35 7.87
N ARG A 200 -1.39 -15.11 8.70
CA ARG A 200 -0.88 -16.43 8.33
C ARG A 200 -2.02 -17.43 8.13
N GLU A 201 -2.99 -17.45 9.02
CA GLU A 201 -4.18 -18.31 8.93
C GLU A 201 -4.95 -18.05 7.63
N MET A 202 -5.16 -16.78 7.29
CA MET A 202 -5.95 -16.35 6.13
C MET A 202 -5.12 -16.21 4.85
N ASN A 203 -3.82 -16.52 4.88
CA ASN A 203 -2.88 -16.33 3.77
C ASN A 203 -2.91 -14.89 3.20
N VAL A 204 -3.01 -13.88 4.08
CA VAL A 204 -2.94 -12.46 3.76
C VAL A 204 -1.49 -12.00 3.84
N ALA A 205 -1.03 -11.25 2.84
CA ALA A 205 0.35 -10.75 2.83
C ALA A 205 0.54 -9.62 3.86
N VAL A 206 1.74 -9.55 4.44
CA VAL A 206 2.14 -8.46 5.34
C VAL A 206 3.22 -7.61 4.69
N ILE A 207 2.97 -6.31 4.59
CA ILE A 207 3.96 -5.30 4.22
C ILE A 207 4.41 -4.60 5.51
N ALA A 208 5.61 -4.95 5.98
CA ALA A 208 6.22 -4.28 7.12
C ALA A 208 6.80 -2.94 6.65
N ARG A 209 6.22 -1.82 7.10
CA ARG A 209 6.75 -0.48 6.84
C ARG A 209 7.52 0.05 8.06
N VAL A 210 8.33 1.09 7.84
CA VAL A 210 9.16 1.74 8.87
C VAL A 210 10.10 0.73 9.55
N PRO A 211 10.79 -0.16 8.80
CA PRO A 211 11.66 -1.18 9.42
C PRO A 211 12.86 -0.57 10.14
N PHE A 212 13.25 0.67 9.81
CA PHE A 212 14.35 1.41 10.40
C PHE A 212 13.93 2.48 11.42
N ASP A 213 12.66 2.47 11.85
CA ASP A 213 12.10 3.41 12.83
C ASP A 213 12.43 4.87 12.51
N GLU A 214 11.92 5.36 11.35
CA GLU A 214 12.14 6.73 10.84
C GLU A 214 13.64 7.10 10.67
N GLY A 215 14.51 6.12 10.53
CA GLY A 215 15.94 6.29 10.36
C GLY A 215 16.77 6.09 11.63
N THR A 216 16.15 5.93 12.79
CA THR A 216 16.86 5.71 14.08
C THR A 216 17.84 4.52 14.04
N LEU A 217 17.55 3.50 13.22
CA LEU A 217 18.35 2.29 13.11
C LEU A 217 19.38 2.34 11.97
N THR A 218 19.55 3.47 11.32
CA THR A 218 20.49 3.60 10.19
C THR A 218 21.86 4.15 10.58
N GLY A 219 22.02 4.65 11.79
CA GLY A 219 23.27 5.24 12.32
C GLY A 219 23.39 6.73 12.06
#